data_42642ec82924808a0d136cfdabea4b71
#
_entry.id   42642ec82924808a0d136cfdabea4b71
#
_cell.length_a   1.000
_cell.length_b   1.000
_cell.length_c   1.000
_cell.angle_alpha   90.00
_cell.angle_beta   90.00
_cell.angle_gamma   90.00
#
_symmetry.space_group_name_H-M   'P 1'
#
loop_
_entity.id
_entity.type
_entity.pdbx_description
1 polymer ?
#
loop_
_entity_poly.entity_id
_entity_poly.type
_entity_poly.pdbx_seq_one_letter_code
_entity_poly.pdbx_strand_id
1 'polypeptide(L)'
;MIRKRALIRYSTYFSGVSTTAVSIFLINYYLDSNEFAVWGVANSLIYILSQLGQLTYVQHVEKYFPNLNDEDKTESLYKFIKTTVVFFPFWFFILVFLYFLNYFSKFNITNIGYLFLMITISVVIEASIEIVSKYLLTKEQTIGLDKNEFLYSKFLRLFIFVLLLINGFSIYHLLFTNIVLRSFLLLKVIKTDNDSVLNILKKIITTQIWNDNFTKIRYTFVAFGIKTLLIAFLNILFLIYSNFATSEAIAVASLGVLIINNLRPAVGSLTSLLSPMISKNVEKSNKDSKLITNFLYVNSYSASFFLVIAVLFVETYNQFFNIINLVGYDPDRVILLSILACTISSLYYPKLWHVKFSNLETRLLKLLGFIFISILILFSFLAISSDLFIFYILFEGLVYLVCFLLYKTEFPEFKNKLSYSLYIALIIFILYLNNFGFLYYQLIVYVIVGLRDFKQVKKILYSESLD
;
A
#
# COMPACT_ATOMS: atom_id res chain seq x y z
N MET A 1 -1.49 -25.10 7.75
CA MET A 1 -0.60 -24.01 8.20
C MET A 1 -0.99 -22.67 7.59
N ILE A 2 -1.25 -22.58 6.29
CA ILE A 2 -1.66 -21.39 5.53
C ILE A 2 -2.93 -20.74 6.09
N ARG A 3 -3.94 -21.53 6.50
CA ARG A 3 -5.20 -21.05 7.09
C ARG A 3 -5.01 -20.12 8.29
N LYS A 4 -4.20 -20.55 9.27
CA LYS A 4 -3.95 -19.77 10.50
C LYS A 4 -3.25 -18.47 10.15
N ARG A 5 -2.32 -18.50 9.17
CA ARG A 5 -1.62 -17.29 8.69
C ARG A 5 -2.56 -16.33 7.97
N ALA A 6 -3.39 -16.84 7.05
CA ALA A 6 -4.34 -16.03 6.32
C ALA A 6 -5.34 -15.35 7.27
N LEU A 7 -5.87 -16.06 8.26
CA LEU A 7 -6.79 -15.50 9.25
C LEU A 7 -6.13 -14.43 10.12
N ILE A 8 -4.94 -14.71 10.67
CA ILE A 8 -4.19 -13.74 11.48
C ILE A 8 -3.85 -12.51 10.65
N ARG A 9 -3.33 -12.70 9.44
CA ARG A 9 -2.98 -11.62 8.55
C ARG A 9 -4.19 -10.75 8.20
N TYR A 10 -5.31 -11.36 7.81
CA TYR A 10 -6.53 -10.64 7.51
C TYR A 10 -7.04 -9.84 8.71
N SER A 11 -7.14 -10.46 9.90
CA SER A 11 -7.60 -9.78 11.12
C SER A 11 -6.67 -8.63 11.52
N THR A 12 -5.34 -8.83 11.41
CA THR A 12 -4.35 -7.81 11.74
C THR A 12 -4.42 -6.63 10.77
N TYR A 13 -4.54 -6.90 9.47
CA TYR A 13 -4.68 -5.81 8.49
C TYR A 13 -6.01 -5.09 8.61
N PHE A 14 -7.11 -5.80 8.84
CA PHE A 14 -8.42 -5.18 9.04
C PHE A 14 -8.43 -4.27 10.27
N SER A 15 -7.98 -4.76 11.42
CA SER A 15 -7.84 -3.95 12.64
C SER A 15 -6.84 -2.79 12.43
N GLY A 16 -5.78 -3.03 11.66
CA GLY A 16 -4.79 -2.02 11.29
C GLY A 16 -5.36 -0.89 10.45
N VAL A 17 -6.28 -1.19 9.51
CA VAL A 17 -6.99 -0.16 8.73
C VAL A 17 -7.85 0.70 9.62
N SER A 18 -8.63 0.09 10.51
CA SER A 18 -9.50 0.83 11.43
C SER A 18 -8.71 1.79 12.34
N THR A 19 -7.62 1.30 12.95
CA THR A 19 -6.76 2.16 13.80
C THR A 19 -6.05 3.25 13.01
N THR A 20 -5.65 2.98 11.76
CA THR A 20 -5.02 3.97 10.91
C THR A 20 -6.02 5.03 10.45
N ALA A 21 -7.24 4.64 10.07
CA ALA A 21 -8.30 5.58 9.72
C ALA A 21 -8.58 6.55 10.88
N VAL A 22 -8.78 6.02 12.10
CA VAL A 22 -8.94 6.85 13.30
C VAL A 22 -7.75 7.79 13.49
N SER A 23 -6.51 7.31 13.31
CA SER A 23 -5.32 8.16 13.41
C SER A 23 -5.32 9.30 12.40
N ILE A 24 -5.67 9.05 11.15
CA ILE A 24 -5.70 10.06 10.07
C ILE A 24 -6.75 11.13 10.40
N PHE A 25 -7.94 10.73 10.83
CA PHE A 25 -8.99 11.67 11.20
C PHE A 25 -8.63 12.52 12.42
N LEU A 26 -8.01 11.93 13.44
CA LEU A 26 -7.54 12.68 14.61
C LEU A 26 -6.43 13.67 14.23
N ILE A 27 -5.47 13.27 13.40
CA ILE A 27 -4.42 14.17 12.92
C ILE A 27 -5.06 15.35 12.16
N ASN A 28 -6.01 15.07 11.24
CA ASN A 28 -6.71 16.12 10.50
C ASN A 28 -7.57 17.03 11.39
N TYR A 29 -8.08 16.53 12.51
CA TYR A 29 -8.89 17.31 13.46
C TYR A 29 -8.05 18.26 14.31
N TYR A 30 -6.87 17.83 14.75
CA TYR A 30 -6.02 18.60 15.68
C TYR A 30 -4.97 19.46 15.00
N LEU A 31 -4.49 19.11 13.81
CA LEU A 31 -3.55 19.91 13.04
C LEU A 31 -4.29 20.94 12.17
N ASP A 32 -3.68 22.08 11.95
CA ASP A 32 -4.19 23.03 10.97
C ASP A 32 -4.02 22.49 9.52
N SER A 33 -4.67 23.13 8.56
CA SER A 33 -4.64 22.70 7.16
C SER A 33 -3.24 22.69 6.56
N ASN A 34 -2.36 23.63 6.96
CA ASN A 34 -0.99 23.67 6.48
C ASN A 34 -0.14 22.53 7.07
N GLU A 35 -0.22 22.28 8.38
CA GLU A 35 0.48 21.16 9.02
C GLU A 35 0.00 19.80 8.47
N PHE A 36 -1.31 19.65 8.27
CA PHE A 36 -1.84 18.42 7.68
C PHE A 36 -1.44 18.23 6.21
N ALA A 37 -1.36 19.31 5.42
CA ALA A 37 -0.82 19.29 4.07
C ALA A 37 0.67 18.86 4.06
N VAL A 38 1.49 19.44 4.96
CA VAL A 38 2.89 19.04 5.12
C VAL A 38 3.01 17.56 5.54
N TRP A 39 2.14 17.10 6.43
CA TRP A 39 2.07 15.67 6.82
C TRP A 39 1.79 14.75 5.61
N GLY A 40 0.83 15.12 4.76
CA GLY A 40 0.51 14.39 3.54
C GLY A 40 1.67 14.34 2.55
N VAL A 41 2.30 15.49 2.30
CA VAL A 41 3.48 15.59 1.41
C VAL A 41 4.65 14.78 1.96
N ALA A 42 4.96 14.90 3.25
CA ALA A 42 6.04 14.14 3.89
C ALA A 42 5.80 12.62 3.76
N ASN A 43 4.58 12.13 4.05
CA ASN A 43 4.26 10.72 3.90
C ASN A 43 4.33 10.25 2.44
N SER A 44 3.91 11.05 1.47
CA SER A 44 4.03 10.71 0.05
C SER A 44 5.48 10.63 -0.40
N LEU A 45 6.33 11.54 0.06
CA LEU A 45 7.78 11.48 -0.19
C LEU A 45 8.42 10.25 0.46
N ILE A 46 8.10 9.97 1.73
CA ILE A 46 8.58 8.75 2.42
C ILE A 46 8.16 7.52 1.61
N TYR A 47 6.91 7.47 1.16
CA TYR A 47 6.38 6.34 0.42
C TYR A 47 7.09 6.12 -0.93
N ILE A 48 7.26 7.16 -1.74
CA ILE A 48 7.97 7.07 -3.03
C ILE A 48 9.43 6.71 -2.81
N LEU A 49 10.13 7.46 -1.95
CA LEU A 49 11.56 7.29 -1.76
C LEU A 49 11.88 5.94 -1.09
N SER A 50 11.03 5.42 -0.21
CA SER A 50 11.20 4.07 0.35
C SER A 50 11.03 2.98 -0.71
N GLN A 51 10.08 3.13 -1.66
CA GLN A 51 9.96 2.20 -2.78
C GLN A 51 11.22 2.23 -3.68
N LEU A 52 11.75 3.40 -3.94
CA LEU A 52 13.03 3.55 -4.67
C LEU A 52 14.21 3.02 -3.83
N GLY A 53 14.20 3.27 -2.51
CA GLY A 53 15.24 2.83 -1.57
C GLY A 53 15.39 1.32 -1.43
N GLN A 54 14.32 0.56 -1.70
CA GLN A 54 14.37 -0.90 -1.78
C GLN A 54 15.17 -1.37 -3.00
N LEU A 55 15.42 -0.49 -3.98
CA LEU A 55 16.02 -0.84 -5.27
C LEU A 55 15.27 -2.05 -5.87
N THR A 56 16.00 -3.07 -6.30
CA THR A 56 15.42 -4.31 -6.83
C THR A 56 15.34 -5.44 -5.79
N TYR A 57 15.72 -5.17 -4.53
CA TYR A 57 15.92 -6.22 -3.53
C TYR A 57 14.65 -6.96 -3.14
N VAL A 58 13.54 -6.24 -2.99
CA VAL A 58 12.25 -6.86 -2.68
C VAL A 58 11.84 -7.87 -3.75
N GLN A 59 12.02 -7.53 -5.04
CA GLN A 59 11.69 -8.41 -6.16
C GLN A 59 12.67 -9.59 -6.25
N HIS A 60 13.92 -9.37 -5.90
CA HIS A 60 14.92 -10.43 -5.80
C HIS A 60 14.55 -11.44 -4.71
N VAL A 61 14.18 -10.97 -3.53
CA VAL A 61 13.71 -11.81 -2.43
C VAL A 61 12.47 -12.62 -2.83
N GLU A 62 11.47 -11.98 -3.44
CA GLU A 62 10.23 -12.65 -3.85
C GLU A 62 10.45 -13.79 -4.84
N LYS A 63 11.37 -13.64 -5.79
CA LYS A 63 11.58 -14.62 -6.86
C LYS A 63 12.60 -15.70 -6.51
N TYR A 64 13.74 -15.31 -5.92
CA TYR A 64 14.90 -16.20 -5.82
C TYR A 64 15.04 -16.84 -4.43
N PHE A 65 14.65 -16.15 -3.35
CA PHE A 65 14.82 -16.67 -2.00
C PHE A 65 14.05 -17.97 -1.72
N PRO A 66 12.85 -18.23 -2.27
CA PRO A 66 12.19 -19.51 -2.07
C PRO A 66 13.06 -20.74 -2.42
N ASN A 67 14.03 -20.55 -3.35
CA ASN A 67 14.91 -21.61 -3.86
C ASN A 67 16.32 -21.58 -3.29
N LEU A 68 16.67 -20.61 -2.40
CA LEU A 68 17.98 -20.52 -1.73
C LEU A 68 17.98 -21.29 -0.41
N ASN A 69 19.17 -21.67 0.07
CA ASN A 69 19.36 -22.16 1.44
C ASN A 69 19.22 -21.02 2.46
N ASP A 70 19.08 -21.34 3.75
CA ASP A 70 18.81 -20.34 4.79
C ASP A 70 20.02 -19.45 5.12
N GLU A 71 21.23 -19.93 4.94
CA GLU A 71 22.46 -19.15 5.14
C GLU A 71 22.60 -18.06 4.08
N ASP A 72 22.47 -18.43 2.80
CA ASP A 72 22.51 -17.48 1.67
C ASP A 72 21.40 -16.43 1.76
N LYS A 73 20.19 -16.84 2.19
CA LYS A 73 19.08 -15.91 2.43
C LYS A 73 19.44 -14.86 3.48
N THR A 74 20.04 -15.29 4.58
CA THR A 74 20.38 -14.41 5.70
C THR A 74 21.51 -13.44 5.35
N GLU A 75 22.54 -13.92 4.67
CA GLU A 75 23.65 -13.08 4.20
C GLU A 75 23.14 -12.02 3.21
N SER A 76 22.36 -12.43 2.22
CA SER A 76 21.77 -11.52 1.25
C SER A 76 20.86 -10.48 1.91
N LEU A 77 20.10 -10.84 2.96
CA LEU A 77 19.29 -9.90 3.72
C LEU A 77 20.14 -8.78 4.34
N TYR A 78 21.24 -9.14 5.03
CA TYR A 78 22.12 -8.14 5.66
C TYR A 78 22.77 -7.22 4.63
N LYS A 79 23.14 -7.75 3.47
CA LYS A 79 23.67 -7.00 2.35
C LYS A 79 22.65 -5.97 1.82
N PHE A 80 21.40 -6.37 1.66
CA PHE A 80 20.35 -5.48 1.17
C PHE A 80 20.04 -4.36 2.16
N ILE A 81 19.94 -4.65 3.45
CA ILE A 81 19.75 -3.64 4.50
C ILE A 81 20.92 -2.66 4.52
N LYS A 82 22.17 -3.16 4.48
CA LYS A 82 23.36 -2.30 4.44
C LYS A 82 23.35 -1.35 3.25
N THR A 83 23.01 -1.84 2.07
CA THR A 83 22.93 -1.00 0.86
C THR A 83 21.87 0.10 1.03
N THR A 84 20.70 -0.21 1.60
CA THR A 84 19.67 0.80 1.88
C THR A 84 20.18 1.92 2.79
N VAL A 85 20.98 1.57 3.81
CA VAL A 85 21.59 2.54 4.71
C VAL A 85 22.65 3.39 4.00
N VAL A 86 23.48 2.77 3.13
CA VAL A 86 24.53 3.50 2.38
C VAL A 86 23.91 4.55 1.43
N PHE A 87 22.72 4.32 0.93
CA PHE A 87 22.00 5.29 0.10
C PHE A 87 21.34 6.46 0.89
N PHE A 88 21.48 6.50 2.22
CA PHE A 88 20.94 7.60 3.06
C PHE A 88 21.28 9.01 2.55
N PRO A 89 22.57 9.35 2.25
CA PRO A 89 22.91 10.69 1.77
C PRO A 89 22.21 11.05 0.46
N PHE A 90 22.04 10.07 -0.43
CA PHE A 90 21.38 10.27 -1.72
C PHE A 90 19.92 10.71 -1.57
N TRP A 91 19.16 10.12 -0.66
CA TRP A 91 17.79 10.51 -0.38
C TRP A 91 17.70 11.91 0.21
N PHE A 92 18.63 12.25 1.08
CA PHE A 92 18.73 13.61 1.63
C PHE A 92 19.01 14.65 0.53
N PHE A 93 19.94 14.36 -0.39
CA PHE A 93 20.22 15.25 -1.52
C PHE A 93 19.01 15.44 -2.46
N ILE A 94 18.19 14.42 -2.69
CA ILE A 94 16.95 14.59 -3.45
C ILE A 94 16.02 15.60 -2.78
N LEU A 95 15.84 15.55 -1.47
CA LEU A 95 15.00 16.50 -0.74
C LEU A 95 15.56 17.93 -0.79
N VAL A 96 16.88 18.07 -0.65
CA VAL A 96 17.56 19.37 -0.81
C VAL A 96 17.38 19.91 -2.23
N PHE A 97 17.47 19.06 -3.24
CA PHE A 97 17.21 19.44 -4.63
C PHE A 97 15.76 19.93 -4.85
N LEU A 98 14.77 19.23 -4.30
CA LEU A 98 13.37 19.67 -4.33
C LEU A 98 13.17 21.01 -3.63
N TYR A 99 13.91 21.28 -2.56
CA TYR A 99 13.90 22.59 -1.90
C TYR A 99 14.43 23.70 -2.81
N PHE A 100 15.55 23.48 -3.51
CA PHE A 100 16.08 24.46 -4.48
C PHE A 100 15.14 24.69 -5.67
N LEU A 101 14.28 23.72 -6.00
CA LEU A 101 13.21 23.89 -6.98
C LEU A 101 11.98 24.63 -6.41
N ASN A 102 12.09 25.22 -5.22
CA ASN A 102 11.01 25.93 -4.51
C ASN A 102 9.76 25.08 -4.22
N TYR A 103 9.90 23.74 -4.22
CA TYR A 103 8.77 22.84 -3.99
C TYR A 103 8.09 23.08 -2.64
N PHE A 104 8.85 23.45 -1.62
CA PHE A 104 8.38 23.65 -0.25
C PHE A 104 8.03 25.13 0.09
N SER A 105 8.21 26.08 -0.85
CA SER A 105 8.09 27.50 -0.57
C SER A 105 6.71 27.97 -0.09
N LYS A 106 5.66 27.27 -0.48
CA LYS A 106 4.28 27.58 -0.11
C LYS A 106 3.85 27.03 1.25
N PHE A 107 4.63 26.12 1.83
CA PHE A 107 4.35 25.60 3.16
C PHE A 107 5.08 26.43 4.21
N ASN A 108 4.35 26.80 5.25
CA ASN A 108 4.97 27.49 6.39
C ASN A 108 5.72 26.49 7.27
N ILE A 109 6.93 26.11 6.86
CA ILE A 109 7.76 25.11 7.53
C ILE A 109 8.84 25.83 8.34
N THR A 110 8.75 25.77 9.67
CA THR A 110 9.68 26.45 10.57
C THR A 110 11.10 25.85 10.54
N ASN A 111 11.24 24.54 10.32
CA ASN A 111 12.54 23.87 10.34
C ASN A 111 12.64 22.78 9.24
N ILE A 112 12.88 23.22 8.02
CA ILE A 112 12.89 22.35 6.85
C ILE A 112 14.02 21.30 6.88
N GLY A 113 15.19 21.66 7.40
CA GLY A 113 16.31 20.71 7.51
C GLY A 113 16.00 19.54 8.43
N TYR A 114 15.29 19.80 9.53
CA TYR A 114 14.84 18.76 10.46
C TYR A 114 13.77 17.87 9.81
N LEU A 115 12.84 18.46 9.05
CA LEU A 115 11.86 17.71 8.27
C LEU A 115 12.54 16.75 7.27
N PHE A 116 13.55 17.22 6.53
CA PHE A 116 14.29 16.40 5.56
C PHE A 116 15.03 15.26 6.23
N LEU A 117 15.65 15.52 7.37
CA LEU A 117 16.33 14.47 8.14
C LEU A 117 15.34 13.39 8.57
N MET A 118 14.16 13.77 9.10
CA MET A 118 13.13 12.84 9.50
C MET A 118 12.58 12.02 8.33
N ILE A 119 12.31 12.65 7.19
CA ILE A 119 11.88 11.97 5.98
C ILE A 119 12.94 10.94 5.57
N THR A 120 14.22 11.34 5.52
CA THR A 120 15.31 10.47 5.09
C THR A 120 15.49 9.25 6.00
N ILE A 121 15.46 9.45 7.32
CA ILE A 121 15.51 8.35 8.30
C ILE A 121 14.31 7.41 8.09
N SER A 122 13.12 7.96 7.93
CA SER A 122 11.91 7.17 7.67
C SER A 122 12.03 6.34 6.39
N VAL A 123 12.58 6.89 5.31
CA VAL A 123 12.81 6.17 4.03
C VAL A 123 13.67 4.94 4.24
N VAL A 124 14.79 5.05 4.96
CA VAL A 124 15.71 3.92 5.21
C VAL A 124 15.03 2.85 6.05
N ILE A 125 14.30 3.24 7.09
CA ILE A 125 13.60 2.31 7.98
C ILE A 125 12.48 1.58 7.22
N GLU A 126 11.64 2.29 6.47
CA GLU A 126 10.54 1.70 5.71
C GLU A 126 11.04 0.76 4.61
N ALA A 127 12.07 1.16 3.87
CA ALA A 127 12.70 0.29 2.86
C ALA A 127 13.26 -0.99 3.49
N SER A 128 13.91 -0.89 4.65
CA SER A 128 14.46 -2.03 5.38
C SER A 128 13.36 -2.96 5.91
N ILE A 129 12.26 -2.41 6.46
CA ILE A 129 11.11 -3.20 6.94
C ILE A 129 10.48 -3.97 5.78
N GLU A 130 10.31 -3.35 4.62
CA GLU A 130 9.73 -4.03 3.45
C GLU A 130 10.59 -5.21 2.98
N ILE A 131 11.93 -5.05 2.93
CA ILE A 131 12.86 -6.12 2.57
C ILE A 131 12.76 -7.28 3.58
N VAL A 132 12.79 -6.97 4.88
CA VAL A 132 12.67 -7.97 5.95
C VAL A 132 11.30 -8.65 5.93
N SER A 133 10.23 -7.90 5.67
CA SER A 133 8.87 -8.43 5.53
C SER A 133 8.78 -9.50 4.43
N LYS A 134 9.41 -9.25 3.27
CA LYS A 134 9.44 -10.22 2.18
C LYS A 134 10.32 -11.43 2.48
N TYR A 135 11.44 -11.22 3.14
CA TYR A 135 12.29 -12.31 3.63
C TYR A 135 11.51 -13.26 4.57
N LEU A 136 10.78 -12.71 5.55
CA LEU A 136 9.97 -13.52 6.46
C LEU A 136 8.80 -14.21 5.74
N LEU A 137 8.25 -13.59 4.69
CA LEU A 137 7.24 -14.22 3.86
C LEU A 137 7.79 -15.48 3.16
N THR A 138 9.03 -15.43 2.67
CA THR A 138 9.67 -16.61 2.03
C THR A 138 10.02 -17.71 3.03
N LYS A 139 10.29 -17.37 4.29
CA LYS A 139 10.47 -18.31 5.40
C LYS A 139 9.16 -18.78 6.04
N GLU A 140 8.03 -18.28 5.55
CA GLU A 140 6.72 -18.58 6.10
C GLU A 140 6.52 -18.12 7.58
N GLN A 141 7.30 -17.16 8.06
CA GLN A 141 7.31 -16.64 9.44
C GLN A 141 6.59 -15.29 9.59
N THR A 142 5.46 -15.10 8.91
CA THR A 142 4.78 -13.80 8.87
C THR A 142 3.94 -13.47 10.10
N ILE A 143 3.56 -14.47 10.91
CA ILE A 143 2.66 -14.26 12.06
C ILE A 143 3.26 -13.27 13.08
N GLY A 144 4.56 -13.43 13.37
CA GLY A 144 5.26 -12.53 14.30
C GLY A 144 5.35 -11.11 13.76
N LEU A 145 5.64 -10.97 12.45
CA LEU A 145 5.66 -9.69 11.77
C LEU A 145 4.30 -9.00 11.83
N ASP A 146 3.23 -9.69 11.39
CA ASP A 146 1.89 -9.12 11.31
C ASP A 146 1.40 -8.64 12.70
N LYS A 147 1.66 -9.41 13.76
CA LYS A 147 1.33 -9.02 15.14
C LYS A 147 2.14 -7.81 15.62
N ASN A 148 3.46 -7.81 15.40
CA ASN A 148 4.32 -6.70 15.80
C ASN A 148 4.00 -5.43 14.98
N GLU A 149 3.69 -5.55 13.71
CA GLU A 149 3.28 -4.42 12.88
C GLU A 149 1.97 -3.83 13.39
N PHE A 150 0.98 -4.64 13.74
CA PHE A 150 -0.25 -4.15 14.35
C PHE A 150 0.03 -3.43 15.67
N LEU A 151 0.83 -4.03 16.56
CA LEU A 151 1.10 -3.46 17.87
C LEU A 151 1.85 -2.12 17.76
N TYR A 152 2.99 -2.08 17.08
CA TYR A 152 3.86 -0.89 17.07
C TYR A 152 3.41 0.16 16.05
N SER A 153 3.05 -0.26 14.84
CA SER A 153 2.77 0.70 13.74
C SER A 153 1.32 1.15 13.68
N LYS A 154 0.42 0.47 14.37
CA LYS A 154 -1.01 0.81 14.35
C LYS A 154 -1.49 1.17 15.75
N PHE A 155 -1.53 0.24 16.68
CA PHE A 155 -2.13 0.45 18.00
C PHE A 155 -1.35 1.44 18.88
N LEU A 156 -0.05 1.20 19.13
CA LEU A 156 0.78 2.11 19.94
C LEU A 156 0.91 3.48 19.26
N ARG A 157 1.05 3.51 17.95
CA ARG A 157 1.09 4.77 17.20
C ARG A 157 -0.19 5.58 17.44
N LEU A 158 -1.36 4.98 17.28
CA LEU A 158 -2.63 5.65 17.54
C LEU A 158 -2.66 6.24 18.96
N PHE A 159 -2.32 5.42 19.96
CA PHE A 159 -2.36 5.84 21.38
C PHE A 159 -1.43 7.03 21.64
N ILE A 160 -0.17 6.96 21.17
CA ILE A 160 0.81 8.04 21.38
C ILE A 160 0.41 9.29 20.58
N PHE A 161 -0.08 9.14 19.35
CA PHE A 161 -0.54 10.27 18.55
C PHE A 161 -1.70 11.01 19.22
N VAL A 162 -2.66 10.30 19.79
CA VAL A 162 -3.75 10.91 20.56
C VAL A 162 -3.19 11.75 21.72
N LEU A 163 -2.25 11.17 22.50
CA LEU A 163 -1.64 11.90 23.62
C LEU A 163 -0.88 13.14 23.15
N LEU A 164 -0.11 13.05 22.07
CA LEU A 164 0.65 14.20 21.54
C LEU A 164 -0.29 15.29 21.01
N LEU A 165 -1.30 14.91 20.22
CA LEU A 165 -2.24 15.85 19.63
C LEU A 165 -3.07 16.60 20.66
N ILE A 166 -3.59 15.92 21.68
CA ILE A 166 -4.33 16.56 22.79
C ILE A 166 -3.45 17.57 23.54
N ASN A 167 -2.13 17.35 23.61
CA ASN A 167 -1.17 18.27 24.24
C ASN A 167 -0.61 19.33 23.27
N GLY A 168 -1.15 19.46 22.06
CA GLY A 168 -0.76 20.52 21.12
C GLY A 168 0.62 20.32 20.47
N PHE A 169 1.12 19.11 20.40
CA PHE A 169 2.39 18.80 19.74
C PHE A 169 2.26 18.86 18.21
N SER A 170 3.28 19.43 17.56
CA SER A 170 3.35 19.63 16.12
C SER A 170 3.66 18.35 15.33
N ILE A 171 3.54 18.42 14.00
CA ILE A 171 3.89 17.39 13.03
C ILE A 171 5.26 16.74 13.26
N TYR A 172 6.27 17.49 13.71
CA TYR A 172 7.62 16.98 13.95
C TYR A 172 7.64 15.88 15.01
N HIS A 173 6.86 16.04 16.08
CA HIS A 173 6.73 15.05 17.15
C HIS A 173 6.04 13.77 16.67
N LEU A 174 5.03 13.91 15.78
CA LEU A 174 4.36 12.78 15.16
C LEU A 174 5.32 11.99 14.25
N LEU A 175 6.10 12.68 13.42
CA LEU A 175 7.11 12.05 12.55
C LEU A 175 8.19 11.36 13.37
N PHE A 176 8.71 12.02 14.41
CA PHE A 176 9.70 11.42 15.31
C PHE A 176 9.15 10.15 15.99
N THR A 177 7.94 10.21 16.51
CA THR A 177 7.27 9.05 17.12
C THR A 177 7.13 7.91 16.13
N ASN A 178 6.74 8.21 14.89
CA ASN A 178 6.65 7.20 13.84
C ASN A 178 8.02 6.54 13.57
N ILE A 179 9.09 7.32 13.48
CA ILE A 179 10.47 6.82 13.33
C ILE A 179 10.83 5.87 14.49
N VAL A 180 10.59 6.28 15.73
CA VAL A 180 10.91 5.46 16.92
C VAL A 180 10.15 4.13 16.88
N LEU A 181 8.84 4.16 16.67
CA LEU A 181 8.01 2.95 16.66
C LEU A 181 8.38 2.01 15.49
N ARG A 182 8.67 2.56 14.32
CA ARG A 182 9.10 1.77 13.15
C ARG A 182 10.51 1.19 13.35
N SER A 183 11.41 1.90 14.00
CA SER A 183 12.72 1.38 14.39
C SER A 183 12.58 0.20 15.37
N PHE A 184 11.72 0.31 16.39
CA PHE A 184 11.43 -0.80 17.29
C PHE A 184 10.83 -2.01 16.57
N LEU A 185 9.91 -1.78 15.61
CA LEU A 185 9.38 -2.85 14.78
C LEU A 185 10.50 -3.55 14.01
N LEU A 186 11.37 -2.79 13.32
CA LEU A 186 12.49 -3.33 12.55
C LEU A 186 13.40 -4.20 13.43
N LEU A 187 13.79 -3.69 14.60
CA LEU A 187 14.63 -4.44 15.56
C LEU A 187 13.95 -5.73 16.06
N LYS A 188 12.65 -5.68 16.35
CA LYS A 188 11.87 -6.85 16.77
C LYS A 188 11.76 -7.91 15.69
N VAL A 189 11.61 -7.47 14.45
CA VAL A 189 11.41 -8.38 13.30
C VAL A 189 12.72 -9.03 12.88
N ILE A 190 13.83 -8.29 12.93
CA ILE A 190 15.19 -8.85 12.66
C ILE A 190 15.59 -9.83 13.77
N LYS A 191 15.18 -9.59 15.03
CA LYS A 191 15.52 -10.43 16.18
C LYS A 191 14.78 -11.79 16.22
N THR A 192 14.05 -12.18 15.21
CA THR A 192 13.32 -13.47 15.20
C THR A 192 14.22 -14.70 15.17
N ASP A 193 15.49 -14.57 14.82
CA ASP A 193 16.53 -15.59 15.01
C ASP A 193 17.28 -15.28 16.31
N ASN A 194 17.81 -16.28 17.02
CA ASN A 194 18.43 -16.21 18.35
C ASN A 194 19.63 -15.27 18.51
N ASP A 195 19.92 -14.43 17.51
CA ASP A 195 21.02 -13.48 17.54
C ASP A 195 20.69 -12.22 18.36
N SER A 196 21.67 -11.72 19.12
CA SER A 196 21.53 -10.42 19.79
C SER A 196 21.50 -9.29 18.76
N VAL A 197 20.80 -8.18 19.05
CA VAL A 197 20.72 -7.00 18.17
C VAL A 197 22.11 -6.48 17.80
N LEU A 198 23.06 -6.51 18.75
CA LEU A 198 24.44 -6.09 18.51
C LEU A 198 25.15 -6.99 17.51
N ASN A 199 24.95 -8.30 17.56
CA ASN A 199 25.54 -9.24 16.60
C ASN A 199 24.95 -9.03 15.20
N ILE A 200 23.66 -8.75 15.10
CA ILE A 200 23.01 -8.45 13.82
C ILE A 200 23.57 -7.16 13.21
N LEU A 201 23.68 -6.09 14.00
CA LEU A 201 24.28 -4.84 13.54
C LEU A 201 25.73 -5.02 13.09
N LYS A 202 26.52 -5.80 13.87
CA LYS A 202 27.89 -6.15 13.49
C LYS A 202 27.95 -6.91 12.16
N LYS A 203 27.09 -7.91 11.97
CA LYS A 203 26.96 -8.66 10.72
C LYS A 203 26.60 -7.74 9.54
N ILE A 204 25.62 -6.86 9.69
CA ILE A 204 25.24 -5.87 8.65
C ILE A 204 26.44 -5.00 8.28
N ILE A 205 27.19 -4.48 9.26
CA ILE A 205 28.34 -3.61 9.02
C ILE A 205 29.47 -4.37 8.31
N THR A 206 29.75 -5.61 8.68
CA THR A 206 30.86 -6.41 8.15
C THR A 206 30.58 -7.06 6.81
N THR A 207 29.31 -7.23 6.40
CA THR A 207 28.92 -7.86 5.12
C THR A 207 29.44 -7.03 3.94
N GLN A 208 30.03 -7.69 2.93
CA GLN A 208 30.48 -7.04 1.70
C GLN A 208 29.32 -6.76 0.74
N ILE A 209 29.30 -5.55 0.14
CA ILE A 209 28.19 -5.11 -0.74
C ILE A 209 28.34 -5.66 -2.17
N TRP A 210 29.58 -5.86 -2.64
CA TRP A 210 29.89 -6.12 -4.04
C TRP A 210 30.30 -7.58 -4.27
N ASN A 211 29.35 -8.47 -4.60
CA ASN A 211 29.69 -9.81 -5.14
C ASN A 211 28.51 -10.56 -5.79
N ASP A 212 27.60 -9.89 -6.54
CA ASP A 212 26.45 -10.56 -7.12
C ASP A 212 26.53 -10.77 -8.62
N ASN A 213 26.11 -11.95 -9.05
CA ASN A 213 25.96 -12.32 -10.47
C ASN A 213 24.92 -11.44 -11.17
N PHE A 214 25.37 -10.60 -12.08
CA PHE A 214 24.55 -9.68 -12.89
C PHE A 214 23.46 -10.35 -13.74
N THR A 215 23.45 -11.68 -13.90
CA THR A 215 22.51 -12.40 -14.76
C THR A 215 21.05 -12.37 -14.29
N LYS A 216 20.81 -12.15 -12.99
CA LYS A 216 19.45 -12.08 -12.41
C LYS A 216 18.85 -10.65 -12.46
N ILE A 217 19.62 -9.67 -12.93
CA ILE A 217 19.28 -8.25 -12.86
C ILE A 217 18.08 -7.89 -13.73
N ARG A 218 18.00 -8.41 -14.96
CA ARG A 218 16.95 -8.02 -15.90
C ARG A 218 15.55 -8.20 -15.35
N TYR A 219 15.24 -9.38 -14.81
CA TYR A 219 13.93 -9.65 -14.24
C TYR A 219 13.63 -8.73 -13.04
N THR A 220 14.61 -8.58 -12.13
CA THR A 220 14.42 -7.78 -10.92
C THR A 220 14.16 -6.30 -11.26
N PHE A 221 14.81 -5.76 -12.30
CA PHE A 221 14.55 -4.40 -12.79
C PHE A 221 13.16 -4.26 -13.41
N VAL A 222 12.72 -5.21 -14.25
CA VAL A 222 11.39 -5.18 -14.85
C VAL A 222 10.31 -5.25 -13.76
N ALA A 223 10.43 -6.18 -12.82
CA ALA A 223 9.49 -6.34 -11.72
C ALA A 223 9.50 -5.14 -10.75
N PHE A 224 10.67 -4.51 -10.53
CA PHE A 224 10.81 -3.27 -9.79
C PHE A 224 10.10 -2.12 -10.52
N GLY A 225 10.30 -1.97 -11.83
CA GLY A 225 9.62 -0.97 -12.64
C GLY A 225 8.09 -1.11 -12.57
N ILE A 226 7.57 -2.33 -12.70
CA ILE A 226 6.13 -2.61 -12.54
C ILE A 226 5.63 -2.16 -11.17
N LYS A 227 6.32 -2.56 -10.10
CA LYS A 227 5.94 -2.21 -8.73
C LYS A 227 5.99 -0.69 -8.52
N THR A 228 7.06 -0.03 -8.97
CA THR A 228 7.25 1.41 -8.81
C THR A 228 6.17 2.19 -9.54
N LEU A 229 5.87 1.85 -10.79
CA LEU A 229 4.80 2.50 -11.56
C LEU A 229 3.44 2.38 -10.88
N LEU A 230 3.10 1.20 -10.36
CA LEU A 230 1.82 0.97 -9.69
C LEU A 230 1.70 1.69 -8.35
N ILE A 231 2.78 1.71 -7.57
CA ILE A 231 2.76 2.22 -6.19
C ILE A 231 3.02 3.73 -6.16
N ALA A 232 3.99 4.20 -6.94
CA ALA A 232 4.38 5.60 -6.93
C ALA A 232 3.39 6.52 -7.65
N PHE A 233 2.57 6.00 -8.56
CA PHE A 233 1.72 6.83 -9.43
C PHE A 233 0.84 7.82 -8.67
N LEU A 234 0.06 7.34 -7.70
CA LEU A 234 -0.79 8.19 -6.87
C LEU A 234 0.00 9.30 -6.17
N ASN A 235 1.12 8.91 -5.56
CA ASN A 235 1.93 9.84 -4.78
C ASN A 235 2.63 10.86 -5.70
N ILE A 236 3.02 10.48 -6.92
CA ILE A 236 3.56 11.40 -7.94
C ILE A 236 2.46 12.39 -8.39
N LEU A 237 1.26 11.90 -8.71
CA LEU A 237 0.13 12.78 -9.03
C LEU A 237 -0.14 13.77 -7.89
N PHE A 238 -0.13 13.31 -6.65
CA PHE A 238 -0.34 14.16 -5.49
C PHE A 238 0.78 15.20 -5.32
N LEU A 239 2.05 14.82 -5.51
CA LEU A 239 3.15 15.76 -5.44
C LEU A 239 3.08 16.81 -6.57
N ILE A 240 2.68 16.44 -7.77
CA ILE A 240 2.43 17.40 -8.87
C ILE A 240 1.27 18.33 -8.50
N TYR A 241 0.14 17.77 -8.05
CA TYR A 241 -1.03 18.54 -7.62
C TYR A 241 -0.68 19.54 -6.50
N SER A 242 0.11 19.11 -5.54
CA SER A 242 0.53 19.97 -4.42
C SER A 242 1.35 21.19 -4.86
N ASN A 243 1.91 21.23 -6.06
CA ASN A 243 2.59 22.42 -6.59
C ASN A 243 1.64 23.54 -7.03
N PHE A 244 0.40 23.20 -7.37
CA PHE A 244 -0.56 24.16 -7.94
C PHE A 244 -1.72 24.48 -6.98
N ALA A 245 -2.03 23.56 -6.05
CA ALA A 245 -3.17 23.68 -5.15
C ALA A 245 -2.90 24.56 -3.93
N THR A 246 -3.97 25.04 -3.27
CA THR A 246 -3.90 25.72 -1.97
C THR A 246 -3.61 24.71 -0.83
N SER A 247 -3.22 25.20 0.34
CA SER A 247 -2.93 24.35 1.51
C SER A 247 -4.15 23.51 1.91
N GLU A 248 -5.35 24.08 1.84
CA GLU A 248 -6.62 23.41 2.15
C GLU A 248 -6.90 22.29 1.15
N ALA A 249 -6.72 22.57 -0.15
CA ALA A 249 -6.89 21.55 -1.21
C ALA A 249 -5.90 20.41 -1.06
N ILE A 250 -4.64 20.72 -0.71
CA ILE A 250 -3.62 19.72 -0.44
C ILE A 250 -3.98 18.90 0.81
N ALA A 251 -4.52 19.53 1.86
CA ALA A 251 -4.97 18.83 3.06
C ALA A 251 -6.06 17.80 2.74
N VAL A 252 -7.08 18.17 1.97
CA VAL A 252 -8.15 17.24 1.54
C VAL A 252 -7.60 16.13 0.65
N ALA A 253 -6.75 16.45 -0.32
CA ALA A 253 -6.10 15.46 -1.16
C ALA A 253 -5.21 14.50 -0.35
N SER A 254 -4.50 15.01 0.67
CA SER A 254 -3.71 14.21 1.62
C SER A 254 -4.55 13.15 2.31
N LEU A 255 -5.78 13.49 2.73
CA LEU A 255 -6.70 12.53 3.35
C LEU A 255 -6.91 11.30 2.44
N GLY A 256 -7.27 11.52 1.19
CA GLY A 256 -7.50 10.43 0.24
C GLY A 256 -6.24 9.63 -0.08
N VAL A 257 -5.09 10.29 -0.26
CA VAL A 257 -3.80 9.60 -0.48
C VAL A 257 -3.42 8.72 0.70
N LEU A 258 -3.59 9.22 1.93
CA LEU A 258 -3.31 8.45 3.15
C LEU A 258 -4.27 7.26 3.30
N ILE A 259 -5.56 7.43 2.95
CA ILE A 259 -6.53 6.33 2.92
C ILE A 259 -6.07 5.25 1.93
N ILE A 260 -5.74 5.62 0.70
CA ILE A 260 -5.31 4.66 -0.33
C ILE A 260 -4.03 3.94 0.09
N ASN A 261 -3.01 4.65 0.54
CA ASN A 261 -1.73 4.08 0.93
C ASN A 261 -1.86 3.08 2.11
N ASN A 262 -2.86 3.22 2.96
CA ASN A 262 -3.11 2.31 4.08
C ASN A 262 -4.13 1.21 3.77
N LEU A 263 -5.18 1.50 3.00
CA LEU A 263 -6.24 0.55 2.70
C LEU A 263 -5.84 -0.44 1.59
N ARG A 264 -5.15 0.03 0.56
CA ARG A 264 -4.73 -0.79 -0.58
C ARG A 264 -3.91 -2.03 -0.18
N PRO A 265 -2.89 -1.94 0.71
CA PRO A 265 -2.21 -3.12 1.22
C PRO A 265 -3.12 -4.07 1.99
N ALA A 266 -4.12 -3.55 2.72
CA ALA A 266 -5.04 -4.38 3.48
C ALA A 266 -5.96 -5.20 2.59
N VAL A 267 -6.57 -4.57 1.58
CA VAL A 267 -7.44 -5.26 0.60
C VAL A 267 -6.66 -6.31 -0.21
N GLY A 268 -5.39 -6.02 -0.55
CA GLY A 268 -4.49 -6.94 -1.24
C GLY A 268 -3.74 -7.93 -0.34
N SER A 269 -3.93 -7.90 0.98
CA SER A 269 -3.10 -8.64 1.95
C SER A 269 -3.09 -10.15 1.76
N LEU A 270 -4.24 -10.73 1.43
CA LEU A 270 -4.35 -12.16 1.16
C LEU A 270 -3.64 -12.54 -0.15
N THR A 271 -3.71 -11.68 -1.16
CA THR A 271 -3.05 -11.92 -2.46
C THR A 271 -1.52 -11.97 -2.32
N SER A 272 -0.95 -11.25 -1.36
CA SER A 272 0.50 -11.28 -1.14
C SER A 272 1.01 -12.65 -0.67
N LEU A 273 0.14 -13.51 -0.09
CA LEU A 273 0.46 -14.89 0.25
C LEU A 273 0.60 -15.79 -1.00
N LEU A 274 0.05 -15.37 -2.15
CA LEU A 274 0.18 -16.09 -3.41
C LEU A 274 1.58 -16.00 -4.01
N SER A 275 2.30 -14.91 -3.74
CA SER A 275 3.59 -14.63 -4.37
C SER A 275 4.57 -15.81 -4.30
N PRO A 276 4.85 -16.42 -3.13
CA PRO A 276 5.74 -17.58 -3.04
C PRO A 276 5.16 -18.83 -3.70
N MET A 277 3.83 -19.00 -3.68
CA MET A 277 3.16 -20.15 -4.28
C MET A 277 3.24 -20.10 -5.81
N ILE A 278 2.94 -18.95 -6.41
CA ILE A 278 3.05 -18.74 -7.86
C ILE A 278 4.50 -18.85 -8.29
N SER A 279 5.44 -18.24 -7.56
CA SER A 279 6.87 -18.29 -7.85
C SER A 279 7.43 -19.73 -7.89
N LYS A 280 6.93 -20.64 -7.02
CA LYS A 280 7.31 -22.04 -7.00
C LYS A 280 6.66 -22.88 -8.12
N ASN A 281 5.52 -22.46 -8.65
CA ASN A 281 4.66 -23.25 -9.52
C ASN A 281 4.47 -22.68 -10.93
N VAL A 282 5.28 -21.70 -11.35
CA VAL A 282 5.15 -21.02 -12.67
C VAL A 282 5.11 -22.00 -13.85
N GLU A 283 5.69 -23.20 -13.68
CA GLU A 283 5.70 -24.24 -14.71
C GLU A 283 4.42 -25.12 -14.75
N LYS A 284 3.48 -24.94 -13.79
CA LYS A 284 2.27 -25.78 -13.65
C LYS A 284 0.99 -24.99 -13.90
N SER A 285 0.79 -24.54 -15.13
CA SER A 285 -0.24 -23.57 -15.55
C SER A 285 -1.69 -23.84 -15.10
N ASN A 286 -2.16 -25.08 -15.06
CA ASN A 286 -3.57 -25.38 -14.75
C ASN A 286 -3.95 -25.23 -13.28
N LYS A 287 -3.02 -25.35 -12.33
CA LYS A 287 -3.29 -25.17 -10.91
C LYS A 287 -3.43 -23.69 -10.55
N ASP A 288 -2.71 -22.83 -11.26
CA ASP A 288 -2.68 -21.39 -10.96
C ASP A 288 -4.00 -20.69 -11.32
N SER A 289 -4.70 -21.10 -12.38
CA SER A 289 -5.97 -20.46 -12.78
C SER A 289 -7.06 -20.63 -11.72
N LYS A 290 -7.17 -21.81 -11.08
CA LYS A 290 -8.13 -22.07 -10.00
C LYS A 290 -7.76 -21.29 -8.74
N LEU A 291 -6.48 -21.24 -8.41
CA LEU A 291 -5.97 -20.52 -7.26
C LEU A 291 -6.26 -19.03 -7.42
N ILE A 292 -5.92 -18.44 -8.58
CA ILE A 292 -6.17 -17.04 -8.89
C ILE A 292 -7.66 -16.71 -8.86
N THR A 293 -8.52 -17.60 -9.40
CA THR A 293 -9.98 -17.42 -9.34
C THR A 293 -10.49 -17.38 -7.90
N ASN A 294 -9.98 -18.26 -7.02
CA ASN A 294 -10.36 -18.30 -5.62
C ASN A 294 -9.93 -17.02 -4.87
N PHE A 295 -8.72 -16.55 -5.10
CA PHE A 295 -8.25 -15.32 -4.48
C PHE A 295 -8.96 -14.06 -5.04
N LEU A 296 -9.30 -14.06 -6.33
CA LEU A 296 -10.12 -13.00 -6.91
C LEU A 296 -11.49 -12.92 -6.24
N TYR A 297 -12.10 -14.07 -5.97
CA TYR A 297 -13.39 -14.12 -5.26
C TYR A 297 -13.27 -13.58 -3.83
N VAL A 298 -12.25 -14.00 -3.08
CA VAL A 298 -12.00 -13.53 -1.71
C VAL A 298 -11.70 -12.03 -1.67
N ASN A 299 -10.86 -11.53 -2.59
CA ASN A 299 -10.57 -10.10 -2.67
C ASN A 299 -11.79 -9.27 -3.01
N SER A 300 -12.62 -9.75 -3.95
CA SER A 300 -13.86 -9.04 -4.33
C SER A 300 -14.86 -8.97 -3.17
N TYR A 301 -14.95 -10.02 -2.37
CA TYR A 301 -15.74 -10.02 -1.14
C TYR A 301 -15.21 -9.00 -0.12
N SER A 302 -13.89 -9.01 0.14
CA SER A 302 -13.26 -8.05 1.06
C SER A 302 -13.45 -6.61 0.60
N ALA A 303 -13.26 -6.35 -0.70
CA ALA A 303 -13.46 -5.04 -1.29
C ALA A 303 -14.91 -4.53 -1.14
N SER A 304 -15.89 -5.42 -1.31
CA SER A 304 -17.30 -5.07 -1.11
C SER A 304 -17.59 -4.60 0.31
N PHE A 305 -16.99 -5.23 1.29
CA PHE A 305 -17.13 -4.88 2.69
C PHE A 305 -16.56 -3.49 3.00
N PHE A 306 -15.36 -3.19 2.50
CA PHE A 306 -14.77 -1.87 2.66
C PHE A 306 -15.58 -0.77 1.97
N LEU A 307 -16.13 -1.07 0.78
CA LEU A 307 -16.94 -0.10 0.05
C LEU A 307 -18.23 0.26 0.80
N VAL A 308 -18.93 -0.73 1.36
CA VAL A 308 -20.15 -0.49 2.14
C VAL A 308 -19.86 0.22 3.45
N ILE A 309 -18.79 -0.17 4.15
CA ILE A 309 -18.35 0.53 5.37
C ILE A 309 -18.01 1.98 5.09
N ALA A 310 -17.42 2.30 3.92
CA ALA A 310 -17.11 3.66 3.56
C ALA A 310 -18.37 4.51 3.38
N VAL A 311 -19.36 3.98 2.67
CA VAL A 311 -20.65 4.68 2.49
C VAL A 311 -21.32 4.91 3.84
N LEU A 312 -21.36 3.88 4.70
CA LEU A 312 -21.91 4.01 6.06
C LEU A 312 -21.14 5.02 6.92
N PHE A 313 -19.83 5.00 6.80
CA PHE A 313 -18.97 5.91 7.57
C PHE A 313 -19.21 7.37 7.15
N VAL A 314 -19.25 7.65 5.85
CA VAL A 314 -19.50 9.00 5.32
C VAL A 314 -20.90 9.48 5.72
N GLU A 315 -21.91 8.62 5.56
CA GLU A 315 -23.29 8.96 5.98
C GLU A 315 -23.40 9.28 7.47
N THR A 316 -22.79 8.45 8.32
CA THR A 316 -22.80 8.64 9.78
C THR A 316 -21.97 9.86 10.19
N TYR A 317 -20.84 10.07 9.53
CA TYR A 317 -19.95 11.18 9.77
C TYR A 317 -20.64 12.53 9.49
N ASN A 318 -21.32 12.64 8.35
CA ASN A 318 -22.07 13.84 7.99
C ASN A 318 -23.19 14.17 8.99
N GLN A 319 -23.83 13.15 9.58
CA GLN A 319 -24.91 13.34 10.55
C GLN A 319 -24.41 13.78 11.94
N PHE A 320 -23.25 13.29 12.38
CA PHE A 320 -22.79 13.47 13.77
C PHE A 320 -21.65 14.47 13.92
N PHE A 321 -20.84 14.72 12.91
CA PHE A 321 -19.57 15.37 13.15
C PHE A 321 -19.36 16.71 12.44
N ASN A 322 -20.07 17.14 11.47
CA ASN A 322 -19.91 18.46 10.80
C ASN A 322 -18.48 19.09 10.91
N ILE A 323 -17.48 18.23 11.13
CA ILE A 323 -16.17 18.53 11.72
C ILE A 323 -15.16 18.97 10.65
N ILE A 324 -15.35 18.61 9.39
CA ILE A 324 -14.45 19.04 8.32
C ILE A 324 -15.11 20.17 7.54
N ASN A 325 -15.18 21.36 8.12
CA ASN A 325 -15.44 22.60 7.41
C ASN A 325 -14.18 23.02 6.64
N LEU A 326 -13.71 22.19 5.71
CA LEU A 326 -12.75 22.62 4.69
C LEU A 326 -13.55 23.33 3.61
N VAL A 327 -13.69 24.64 3.78
CA VAL A 327 -14.47 25.53 2.92
C VAL A 327 -14.10 25.28 1.44
N GLY A 328 -15.08 24.85 0.66
CA GLY A 328 -14.95 24.70 -0.81
C GLY A 328 -14.50 23.34 -1.33
N TYR A 329 -14.29 22.34 -0.48
CA TYR A 329 -13.89 20.97 -0.88
C TYR A 329 -14.82 19.93 -0.25
N ASP A 330 -15.08 18.85 -1.00
CA ASP A 330 -15.95 17.74 -0.59
C ASP A 330 -15.08 16.54 -0.11
N PRO A 331 -14.78 16.44 1.20
CA PRO A 331 -13.98 15.36 1.74
C PRO A 331 -14.67 14.00 1.59
N ASP A 332 -16.00 13.95 1.55
CA ASP A 332 -16.79 12.74 1.42
C ASP A 332 -16.54 12.09 0.06
N ARG A 333 -16.54 12.92 -0.98
CA ARG A 333 -16.20 12.49 -2.34
C ARG A 333 -14.78 11.93 -2.42
N VAL A 334 -13.82 12.57 -1.78
CA VAL A 334 -12.42 12.12 -1.73
C VAL A 334 -12.30 10.76 -1.05
N ILE A 335 -12.96 10.57 0.10
CA ILE A 335 -12.99 9.29 0.82
C ILE A 335 -13.57 8.19 -0.07
N LEU A 336 -14.74 8.44 -0.66
CA LEU A 336 -15.44 7.46 -1.49
C LEU A 336 -14.65 7.08 -2.74
N LEU A 337 -14.08 8.05 -3.46
CA LEU A 337 -13.26 7.80 -4.64
C LEU A 337 -11.97 7.04 -4.28
N SER A 338 -11.37 7.34 -3.13
CA SER A 338 -10.18 6.63 -2.63
C SER A 338 -10.47 5.16 -2.38
N ILE A 339 -11.61 4.83 -1.80
CA ILE A 339 -12.01 3.45 -1.52
C ILE A 339 -12.43 2.71 -2.80
N LEU A 340 -13.08 3.41 -3.74
CA LEU A 340 -13.35 2.85 -5.06
C LEU A 340 -12.06 2.46 -5.79
N ALA A 341 -11.03 3.32 -5.76
CA ALA A 341 -9.72 3.02 -6.34
C ALA A 341 -9.08 1.77 -5.70
N CYS A 342 -9.14 1.65 -4.36
CA CYS A 342 -8.67 0.45 -3.65
C CYS A 342 -9.47 -0.80 -4.05
N THR A 343 -10.77 -0.66 -4.29
CA THR A 343 -11.61 -1.76 -4.76
C THR A 343 -11.15 -2.25 -6.13
N ILE A 344 -10.95 -1.35 -7.08
CA ILE A 344 -10.45 -1.70 -8.43
C ILE A 344 -9.09 -2.38 -8.35
N SER A 345 -8.15 -1.84 -7.55
CA SER A 345 -6.82 -2.43 -7.41
C SER A 345 -6.87 -3.86 -6.87
N SER A 346 -7.78 -4.17 -5.95
CA SER A 346 -7.95 -5.51 -5.39
C SER A 346 -8.32 -6.57 -6.44
N LEU A 347 -9.03 -6.16 -7.49
CA LEU A 347 -9.54 -7.06 -8.53
C LEU A 347 -8.47 -7.49 -9.55
N TYR A 348 -7.39 -6.73 -9.69
CA TYR A 348 -6.32 -7.14 -10.60
C TYR A 348 -5.11 -7.75 -9.90
N TYR A 349 -4.90 -7.55 -8.61
CA TYR A 349 -3.74 -8.07 -7.88
C TYR A 349 -3.46 -9.57 -8.08
N PRO A 350 -4.46 -10.49 -8.03
CA PRO A 350 -4.18 -11.90 -8.26
C PRO A 350 -3.62 -12.18 -9.66
N LYS A 351 -4.14 -11.50 -10.69
CA LYS A 351 -3.68 -11.62 -12.07
C LYS A 351 -2.30 -10.97 -12.26
N LEU A 352 -2.09 -9.81 -11.63
CA LEU A 352 -0.82 -9.10 -11.66
C LEU A 352 0.34 -9.97 -11.17
N TRP A 353 0.13 -10.72 -10.09
CA TRP A 353 1.16 -11.62 -9.56
C TRP A 353 1.53 -12.70 -10.58
N HIS A 354 0.54 -13.30 -11.24
CA HIS A 354 0.82 -14.28 -12.29
C HIS A 354 1.57 -13.66 -13.47
N VAL A 355 1.06 -12.57 -14.05
CA VAL A 355 1.68 -11.87 -15.20
C VAL A 355 3.10 -11.38 -14.86
N LYS A 356 3.33 -10.96 -13.62
CA LYS A 356 4.65 -10.51 -13.14
C LYS A 356 5.69 -11.63 -13.13
N PHE A 357 5.29 -12.87 -12.87
CA PHE A 357 6.20 -14.03 -12.84
C PHE A 357 6.23 -14.84 -14.14
N SER A 358 5.34 -14.54 -15.08
CA SER A 358 5.31 -15.14 -16.42
C SER A 358 6.24 -14.42 -17.39
N ASN A 359 6.34 -14.93 -18.62
CA ASN A 359 7.13 -14.29 -19.68
C ASN A 359 6.49 -12.98 -20.21
N LEU A 360 5.36 -12.55 -19.66
CA LEU A 360 4.62 -11.35 -20.02
C LEU A 360 5.05 -10.09 -19.23
N GLU A 361 5.97 -10.22 -18.25
CA GLU A 361 6.36 -9.12 -17.37
C GLU A 361 6.92 -7.89 -18.12
N THR A 362 7.71 -8.12 -19.18
CA THR A 362 8.26 -7.03 -20.00
C THR A 362 7.18 -6.30 -20.76
N ARG A 363 6.18 -7.05 -21.30
CA ARG A 363 5.03 -6.46 -21.99
C ARG A 363 4.16 -5.68 -21.04
N LEU A 364 3.94 -6.20 -19.84
CA LEU A 364 3.22 -5.50 -18.77
C LEU A 364 3.91 -4.17 -18.44
N LEU A 365 5.24 -4.16 -18.23
CA LEU A 365 5.99 -2.94 -17.90
C LEU A 365 5.84 -1.87 -19.00
N LYS A 366 5.94 -2.25 -20.27
CA LYS A 366 5.79 -1.32 -21.40
C LYS A 366 4.39 -0.69 -21.44
N LEU A 367 3.35 -1.50 -21.26
CA LEU A 367 1.95 -1.01 -21.25
C LEU A 367 1.68 -0.11 -20.05
N LEU A 368 2.15 -0.50 -18.86
CA LEU A 368 2.03 0.33 -17.65
C LEU A 368 2.79 1.65 -17.79
N GLY A 369 4.00 1.64 -18.36
CA GLY A 369 4.77 2.85 -18.63
C GLY A 369 4.05 3.79 -19.60
N PHE A 370 3.45 3.26 -20.65
CA PHE A 370 2.66 4.04 -21.60
C PHE A 370 1.43 4.67 -20.92
N ILE A 371 0.66 3.89 -20.16
CA ILE A 371 -0.51 4.39 -19.43
C ILE A 371 -0.08 5.47 -18.43
N PHE A 372 0.99 5.21 -17.67
CA PHE A 372 1.54 6.15 -16.69
C PHE A 372 1.86 7.50 -17.31
N ILE A 373 2.65 7.51 -18.39
CA ILE A 373 3.05 8.74 -19.08
C ILE A 373 1.82 9.45 -19.68
N SER A 374 0.91 8.70 -20.33
CA SER A 374 -0.27 9.29 -20.96
C SER A 374 -1.18 10.00 -19.94
N ILE A 375 -1.40 9.38 -18.77
CA ILE A 375 -2.24 9.99 -17.73
C ILE A 375 -1.51 11.15 -17.06
N LEU A 376 -0.18 11.08 -16.86
CA LEU A 376 0.58 12.20 -16.34
C LEU A 376 0.51 13.43 -17.27
N ILE A 377 0.66 13.23 -18.56
CA ILE A 377 0.52 14.29 -19.55
C ILE A 377 -0.89 14.88 -19.48
N LEU A 378 -1.92 14.04 -19.53
CA LEU A 378 -3.31 14.48 -19.45
C LEU A 378 -3.60 15.23 -18.15
N PHE A 379 -3.11 14.74 -17.02
CA PHE A 379 -3.24 15.40 -15.73
C PHE A 379 -2.55 16.76 -15.71
N SER A 380 -1.34 16.88 -16.27
CA SER A 380 -0.59 18.14 -16.31
C SER A 380 -1.30 19.22 -17.12
N PHE A 381 -2.06 18.85 -18.18
CA PHE A 381 -2.87 19.81 -18.95
C PHE A 381 -4.17 20.20 -18.27
N LEU A 382 -4.77 19.30 -17.46
CA LEU A 382 -6.10 19.47 -16.87
C LEU A 382 -6.06 19.78 -15.37
N ALA A 383 -4.88 19.77 -14.74
CA ALA A 383 -4.68 19.82 -13.29
C ALA A 383 -5.27 21.07 -12.59
N ILE A 384 -5.54 22.14 -13.33
CA ILE A 384 -6.05 23.38 -12.76
C ILE A 384 -7.52 23.25 -12.30
N SER A 385 -8.28 22.27 -12.80
CA SER A 385 -9.72 22.14 -12.56
C SER A 385 -10.20 20.75 -12.19
N SER A 386 -9.33 19.75 -12.10
CA SER A 386 -9.76 18.36 -12.05
C SER A 386 -9.37 17.64 -10.78
N ASP A 387 -10.26 16.75 -10.37
CA ASP A 387 -10.12 15.91 -9.20
C ASP A 387 -9.02 14.84 -9.42
N LEU A 388 -7.91 14.94 -8.68
CA LEU A 388 -6.78 14.02 -8.65
C LEU A 388 -7.21 12.55 -8.64
N PHE A 389 -8.26 12.22 -7.88
CA PHE A 389 -8.71 10.84 -7.69
C PHE A 389 -9.43 10.26 -8.90
N ILE A 390 -10.01 11.09 -9.78
CA ILE A 390 -10.58 10.64 -11.05
C ILE A 390 -9.46 10.09 -11.95
N PHE A 391 -8.33 10.80 -12.06
CA PHE A 391 -7.18 10.34 -12.83
C PHE A 391 -6.57 9.07 -12.25
N TYR A 392 -6.55 8.97 -10.92
CA TYR A 392 -6.07 7.77 -10.27
C TYR A 392 -6.99 6.57 -10.51
N ILE A 393 -8.31 6.75 -10.44
CA ILE A 393 -9.29 5.71 -10.77
C ILE A 393 -9.17 5.28 -12.23
N LEU A 394 -8.99 6.24 -13.15
CA LEU A 394 -8.74 5.93 -14.56
C LEU A 394 -7.48 5.07 -14.73
N PHE A 395 -6.39 5.42 -14.04
CA PHE A 395 -5.18 4.62 -14.05
C PHE A 395 -5.43 3.19 -13.55
N GLU A 396 -6.06 3.02 -12.38
CA GLU A 396 -6.37 1.72 -11.80
C GLU A 396 -7.28 0.88 -12.72
N GLY A 397 -8.25 1.50 -13.37
CA GLY A 397 -9.14 0.86 -14.36
C GLY A 397 -8.39 0.36 -15.59
N LEU A 398 -7.47 1.17 -16.14
CA LEU A 398 -6.63 0.77 -17.27
C LEU A 398 -5.64 -0.34 -16.86
N VAL A 399 -5.06 -0.28 -15.67
CA VAL A 399 -4.21 -1.35 -15.13
C VAL A 399 -5.01 -2.65 -15.00
N TYR A 400 -6.24 -2.59 -14.48
CA TYR A 400 -7.13 -3.75 -14.44
C TYR A 400 -7.35 -4.37 -15.81
N LEU A 401 -7.66 -3.55 -16.82
CA LEU A 401 -7.88 -3.99 -18.20
C LEU A 401 -6.64 -4.67 -18.76
N VAL A 402 -5.46 -4.06 -18.62
CA VAL A 402 -4.19 -4.62 -19.10
C VAL A 402 -3.88 -5.96 -18.41
N CYS A 403 -3.98 -6.03 -17.10
CA CYS A 403 -3.75 -7.27 -16.36
C CYS A 403 -4.75 -8.37 -16.77
N PHE A 404 -6.00 -8.01 -17.01
CA PHE A 404 -7.02 -8.95 -17.49
C PHE A 404 -6.72 -9.47 -18.89
N LEU A 405 -6.38 -8.59 -19.83
CA LEU A 405 -6.08 -8.96 -21.21
C LEU A 405 -4.82 -9.82 -21.28
N LEU A 406 -3.74 -9.45 -20.60
CA LEU A 406 -2.51 -10.23 -20.58
C LEU A 406 -2.73 -11.60 -19.91
N TYR A 407 -3.48 -11.66 -18.81
CA TYR A 407 -3.80 -12.94 -18.17
C TYR A 407 -4.64 -13.84 -19.08
N LYS A 408 -5.60 -13.25 -19.83
CA LYS A 408 -6.45 -13.99 -20.77
C LYS A 408 -5.68 -14.55 -21.96
N THR A 409 -4.54 -13.95 -22.35
CA THR A 409 -3.69 -14.52 -23.42
C THR A 409 -3.09 -15.86 -23.05
N GLU A 410 -2.82 -16.11 -21.76
CA GLU A 410 -2.33 -17.41 -21.26
C GLU A 410 -3.47 -18.38 -20.90
N PHE A 411 -4.61 -17.84 -20.45
CA PHE A 411 -5.79 -18.61 -20.06
C PHE A 411 -7.05 -18.14 -20.80
N PRO A 412 -7.24 -18.53 -22.08
CA PRO A 412 -8.37 -18.06 -22.91
C PRO A 412 -9.73 -18.36 -22.30
N GLU A 413 -9.89 -19.51 -21.61
CA GLU A 413 -11.13 -19.96 -20.97
C GLU A 413 -11.40 -19.32 -19.60
N PHE A 414 -10.48 -18.46 -19.12
CA PHE A 414 -10.61 -17.86 -17.80
C PHE A 414 -11.86 -17.00 -17.69
N LYS A 415 -12.68 -17.28 -16.68
CA LYS A 415 -13.86 -16.48 -16.32
C LYS A 415 -13.61 -15.74 -15.01
N ASN A 416 -13.76 -14.43 -15.01
CA ASN A 416 -13.74 -13.67 -13.78
C ASN A 416 -14.92 -14.06 -12.89
N LYS A 417 -14.62 -14.69 -11.76
CA LYS A 417 -15.63 -15.00 -10.74
C LYS A 417 -15.50 -14.01 -9.60
N LEU A 418 -16.37 -13.02 -9.58
CA LEU A 418 -16.46 -12.03 -8.51
C LEU A 418 -17.56 -12.42 -7.51
N SER A 419 -17.47 -11.92 -6.27
CA SER A 419 -18.51 -12.10 -5.28
C SER A 419 -19.77 -11.33 -5.67
N TYR A 420 -20.94 -11.86 -5.37
CA TYR A 420 -22.21 -11.16 -5.58
C TYR A 420 -22.33 -9.93 -4.68
N SER A 421 -21.75 -9.99 -3.49
CA SER A 421 -21.67 -8.86 -2.55
C SER A 421 -21.01 -7.63 -3.19
N LEU A 422 -20.00 -7.81 -4.06
CA LEU A 422 -19.36 -6.69 -4.74
C LEU A 422 -20.32 -5.95 -5.68
N TYR A 423 -21.12 -6.67 -6.45
CA TYR A 423 -22.10 -6.04 -7.36
C TYR A 423 -23.13 -5.21 -6.58
N ILE A 424 -23.61 -5.74 -5.45
CA ILE A 424 -24.56 -5.01 -4.59
C ILE A 424 -23.86 -3.80 -3.94
N ALA A 425 -22.63 -3.95 -3.46
CA ALA A 425 -21.88 -2.84 -2.89
C ALA A 425 -21.64 -1.71 -3.91
N LEU A 426 -21.32 -2.05 -5.16
CA LEU A 426 -21.20 -1.06 -6.23
C LEU A 426 -22.51 -0.35 -6.56
N ILE A 427 -23.64 -1.08 -6.54
CA ILE A 427 -24.96 -0.47 -6.72
C ILE A 427 -25.25 0.51 -5.58
N ILE A 428 -25.03 0.12 -4.33
CA ILE A 428 -25.17 0.99 -3.16
C ILE A 428 -24.34 2.25 -3.31
N PHE A 429 -23.07 2.08 -3.70
CA PHE A 429 -22.12 3.17 -3.90
C PHE A 429 -22.58 4.15 -5.00
N ILE A 430 -23.03 3.63 -6.16
CA ILE A 430 -23.52 4.46 -7.27
C ILE A 430 -24.80 5.23 -6.86
N LEU A 431 -25.72 4.58 -6.17
CA LEU A 431 -26.96 5.21 -5.70
C LEU A 431 -26.65 6.31 -4.68
N TYR A 432 -25.70 6.07 -3.77
CA TYR A 432 -25.26 7.07 -2.81
C TYR A 432 -24.64 8.29 -3.50
N LEU A 433 -23.72 8.10 -4.46
CA LEU A 433 -23.09 9.19 -5.22
C LEU A 433 -24.10 10.04 -6.02
N ASN A 434 -25.23 9.47 -6.42
CA ASN A 434 -26.29 10.18 -7.14
C ASN A 434 -27.37 10.78 -6.21
N ASN A 435 -27.10 10.88 -4.91
CA ASN A 435 -28.02 11.43 -3.90
C ASN A 435 -29.37 10.72 -3.80
N PHE A 436 -29.46 9.44 -4.20
CA PHE A 436 -30.66 8.63 -3.96
C PHE A 436 -30.84 8.22 -2.50
N GLY A 437 -29.93 8.67 -1.61
CA GLY A 437 -29.87 8.33 -0.21
C GLY A 437 -29.42 6.88 0.03
N PHE A 438 -29.09 6.59 1.28
CA PHE A 438 -28.76 5.24 1.72
C PHE A 438 -30.06 4.53 2.15
N LEU A 439 -30.53 3.60 1.32
CA LEU A 439 -31.75 2.84 1.60
C LEU A 439 -31.43 1.62 2.47
N TYR A 440 -32.02 1.54 3.65
CA TYR A 440 -31.81 0.43 4.61
C TYR A 440 -32.06 -0.96 4.02
N TYR A 441 -32.99 -1.10 3.05
CA TYR A 441 -33.20 -2.41 2.41
C TYR A 441 -32.00 -2.86 1.58
N GLN A 442 -31.24 -1.94 0.98
CA GLN A 442 -30.02 -2.28 0.23
C GLN A 442 -28.97 -2.86 1.17
N LEU A 443 -28.87 -2.32 2.38
CA LEU A 443 -28.01 -2.86 3.42
C LEU A 443 -28.47 -4.27 3.84
N ILE A 444 -29.76 -4.48 4.02
CA ILE A 444 -30.32 -5.80 4.36
C ILE A 444 -29.98 -6.81 3.25
N VAL A 445 -30.20 -6.44 1.97
CA VAL A 445 -29.86 -7.29 0.82
C VAL A 445 -28.37 -7.59 0.80
N TYR A 446 -27.51 -6.57 1.05
CA TYR A 446 -26.08 -6.76 1.12
C TYR A 446 -25.69 -7.74 2.23
N VAL A 447 -26.27 -7.63 3.42
CA VAL A 447 -25.99 -8.55 4.54
C VAL A 447 -26.38 -9.99 4.18
N ILE A 448 -27.57 -10.20 3.60
CA ILE A 448 -28.04 -11.53 3.20
C ILE A 448 -27.09 -12.18 2.17
N VAL A 449 -26.74 -11.43 1.12
CA VAL A 449 -25.82 -11.91 0.08
C VAL A 449 -24.40 -12.06 0.62
N GLY A 450 -23.97 -11.13 1.50
CA GLY A 450 -22.70 -11.18 2.19
C GLY A 450 -22.54 -12.45 3.03
N LEU A 451 -23.56 -12.89 3.74
CA LEU A 451 -23.55 -14.15 4.50
C LEU A 451 -23.39 -15.38 3.58
N ARG A 452 -24.03 -15.35 2.40
CA ARG A 452 -23.85 -16.41 1.40
C ARG A 452 -22.41 -16.45 0.87
N ASP A 453 -21.89 -15.29 0.47
CA ASP A 453 -20.52 -15.15 -0.06
C ASP A 453 -19.49 -15.51 1.02
N PHE A 454 -19.73 -15.12 2.27
CA PHE A 454 -18.88 -15.51 3.41
C PHE A 454 -18.76 -17.02 3.58
N LYS A 455 -19.88 -17.76 3.42
CA LYS A 455 -19.83 -19.24 3.44
C LYS A 455 -18.94 -19.79 2.33
N GLN A 456 -18.97 -19.19 1.14
CA GLN A 456 -18.10 -19.57 0.02
C GLN A 456 -16.63 -19.18 0.27
N VAL A 457 -16.37 -17.97 0.77
CA VAL A 457 -15.02 -17.54 1.19
C VAL A 457 -14.46 -18.49 2.25
N LYS A 458 -15.26 -18.83 3.26
CA LYS A 458 -14.89 -19.82 4.26
C LYS A 458 -14.52 -21.15 3.62
N LYS A 459 -15.33 -21.67 2.67
CA LYS A 459 -15.04 -22.91 1.94
C LYS A 459 -13.72 -22.83 1.17
N ILE A 460 -13.45 -21.70 0.49
CA ILE A 460 -12.18 -21.47 -0.23
C ILE A 460 -11.00 -21.48 0.73
N LEU A 461 -11.07 -20.70 1.81
CA LEU A 461 -10.00 -20.59 2.81
C LEU A 461 -9.77 -21.90 3.58
N TYR A 462 -10.77 -22.79 3.63
CA TYR A 462 -10.71 -24.07 4.30
C TYR A 462 -10.56 -25.25 3.33
N SER A 463 -10.42 -25.02 2.02
CA SER A 463 -10.16 -26.09 1.06
C SER A 463 -8.72 -26.57 1.14
N GLU A 464 -8.50 -27.88 0.97
CA GLU A 464 -7.17 -28.49 0.92
C GLU A 464 -6.33 -28.04 -0.28
N SER A 465 -6.95 -27.34 -1.24
CA SER A 465 -6.26 -26.79 -2.42
C SER A 465 -5.32 -25.60 -2.10
N LEU A 466 -5.26 -25.15 -0.84
CA LEU A 466 -4.33 -24.12 -0.36
C LEU A 466 -3.14 -24.72 0.43
N ASP A 467 -3.17 -26.00 0.74
CA ASP A 467 -2.08 -26.75 1.35
C ASP A 467 -1.27 -27.48 0.26
#